data_1a1cdd51c0f9dfa0a3520bde107eb522
#
_entry.id   1a1cdd51c0f9dfa0a3520bde107eb522
#
_cell.length_a   1.000
_cell.length_b   1.000
_cell.length_c   1.000
_cell.angle_alpha   90.00
_cell.angle_beta   90.00
_cell.angle_gamma   90.00
#
_symmetry.space_group_name_H-M   'P 1'
#
loop_
_entity.id
_entity.type
_entity.pdbx_description
1 polymer ?
#
loop_
_entity_poly.entity_id
_entity_poly.type
_entity_poly.pdbx_seq_one_letter_code
_entity_poly.pdbx_strand_id
1 'polypeptide(L)'
;YVIAKVLLPLYYKHNLISIYTYLEDRFGFYSYKAGAFFFLLSRTIGASFRLFLVAGVLQIAIFNQLGLPYFFSVLLTILLIWIYTFKGGIKTIVWTDALQTLFMLSAVIITIVIITDKMNISLYESFHMVKNSSYSNIFYFDWRAGNDFFKQFISGAFIAIVMTGLDQDMMQKNLTCRNLGDAQKNIFWFCVILVIANLLFLFLGALLYLYSESVNFQLPTSTDDLYPLLALNELGFLTSVIFILGIIAAAYSSADSALTSLTTSFCIDFLDIQKRNNKRKTRLLVHIGFSILLFIVILIFNEINDESVINSIFKAAGYTYGPLLGLFSFGIFTKYKIKDKFVFFVCLISPLISYLI
;
A
#
# COMPACT_ATOMS: atom_id res chain seq x y z
N TYR A 1 16.37 -1.73 -9.05
CA TYR A 1 17.84 -1.65 -9.06
C TYR A 1 18.38 -0.90 -7.84
N VAL A 2 17.94 0.34 -7.55
CA VAL A 2 18.41 1.16 -6.42
C VAL A 2 18.23 0.41 -5.09
N ILE A 3 17.07 -0.17 -4.84
CA ILE A 3 16.80 -0.94 -3.62
C ILE A 3 17.79 -2.11 -3.49
N ALA A 4 17.95 -2.91 -4.55
CA ALA A 4 18.77 -4.11 -4.50
C ALA A 4 20.28 -3.83 -4.43
N LYS A 5 20.77 -2.77 -5.08
CA LYS A 5 22.20 -2.50 -5.22
C LYS A 5 22.74 -1.39 -4.31
N VAL A 6 21.86 -0.54 -3.77
CA VAL A 6 22.26 0.56 -2.88
C VAL A 6 21.72 0.35 -1.46
N LEU A 7 20.40 0.20 -1.32
CA LEU A 7 19.78 0.17 0.01
C LEU A 7 20.00 -1.15 0.75
N LEU A 8 19.75 -2.30 0.12
CA LEU A 8 19.96 -3.60 0.78
C LEU A 8 21.41 -3.82 1.23
N PRO A 9 22.45 -3.56 0.40
CA PRO A 9 23.83 -3.64 0.88
C PRO A 9 24.11 -2.76 2.09
N LEU A 10 23.56 -1.54 2.12
CA LEU A 10 23.68 -0.62 3.25
C LEU A 10 23.09 -1.21 4.52
N TYR A 11 21.87 -1.73 4.44
CA TYR A 11 21.16 -2.29 5.59
C TYR A 11 21.79 -3.57 6.13
N TYR A 12 22.24 -4.47 5.25
CA TYR A 12 22.96 -5.69 5.64
C TYR A 12 24.34 -5.38 6.26
N LYS A 13 25.07 -4.41 5.72
CA LYS A 13 26.39 -4.01 6.25
C LYS A 13 26.29 -3.49 7.69
N HIS A 14 25.24 -2.77 8.02
CA HIS A 14 25.01 -2.20 9.36
C HIS A 14 24.21 -3.12 10.29
N ASN A 15 23.75 -4.31 9.83
CA ASN A 15 22.92 -5.24 10.59
C ASN A 15 21.69 -4.55 11.23
N LEU A 16 20.99 -3.71 10.46
CA LEU A 16 19.93 -2.86 10.98
C LEU A 16 18.68 -3.68 11.35
N ILE A 17 18.09 -3.41 12.52
CA ILE A 17 16.75 -3.88 12.91
C ILE A 17 15.71 -2.85 12.47
N SER A 18 15.95 -1.56 12.74
CA SER A 18 15.23 -0.44 12.16
C SER A 18 16.11 0.21 11.11
N ILE A 19 15.60 0.38 9.88
CA ILE A 19 16.36 1.02 8.80
C ILE A 19 16.71 2.47 9.13
N TYR A 20 15.96 3.10 10.05
CA TYR A 20 16.17 4.51 10.45
C TYR A 20 17.34 4.70 11.37
N THR A 21 17.88 3.64 12.00
CA THR A 21 19.13 3.72 12.79
C THR A 21 20.32 4.11 11.92
N TYR A 22 20.29 3.86 10.62
CA TYR A 22 21.27 4.41 9.69
C TYR A 22 21.35 5.95 9.76
N LEU A 23 20.23 6.63 9.93
CA LEU A 23 20.18 8.08 10.05
C LEU A 23 20.80 8.56 11.38
N GLU A 24 20.69 7.76 12.45
CA GLU A 24 21.35 8.01 13.73
C GLU A 24 22.86 7.97 13.59
N ASP A 25 23.38 6.90 13.01
CA ASP A 25 24.83 6.71 12.78
C ASP A 25 25.40 7.79 11.84
N ARG A 26 24.61 8.23 10.88
CA ARG A 26 25.06 9.16 9.84
C ARG A 26 24.96 10.62 10.24
N PHE A 27 23.93 11.00 10.95
CA PHE A 27 23.58 12.40 11.25
C PHE A 27 23.34 12.68 12.72
N GLY A 28 22.65 11.77 13.44
CA GLY A 28 22.36 11.89 14.85
C GLY A 28 20.92 11.57 15.23
N PHE A 29 20.62 11.77 16.51
CA PHE A 29 19.37 11.40 17.16
C PHE A 29 18.12 12.05 16.53
N TYR A 30 18.17 13.35 16.21
CA TYR A 30 17.01 14.06 15.66
C TYR A 30 16.65 13.58 14.23
N SER A 31 17.66 13.29 13.41
CA SER A 31 17.48 12.71 12.09
C SER A 31 16.86 11.32 12.14
N TYR A 32 17.29 10.48 13.08
CA TYR A 32 16.70 9.18 13.33
C TYR A 32 15.23 9.29 13.70
N LYS A 33 14.90 10.15 14.69
CA LYS A 33 13.50 10.35 15.13
C LYS A 33 12.64 10.95 14.02
N ALA A 34 13.18 11.87 13.21
CA ALA A 34 12.48 12.41 12.05
C ALA A 34 12.14 11.30 11.04
N GLY A 35 13.10 10.44 10.68
CA GLY A 35 12.87 9.32 9.79
C GLY A 35 11.80 8.36 10.30
N ALA A 36 11.90 7.94 11.56
CA ALA A 36 10.90 7.07 12.18
C ALA A 36 9.51 7.72 12.25
N PHE A 37 9.41 9.02 12.54
CA PHE A 37 8.15 9.76 12.56
C PHE A 37 7.49 9.80 11.18
N PHE A 38 8.21 10.17 10.14
CA PHE A 38 7.66 10.24 8.79
C PHE A 38 7.25 8.86 8.26
N PHE A 39 7.95 7.79 8.65
CA PHE A 39 7.48 6.42 8.39
C PHE A 39 6.14 6.14 9.06
N LEU A 40 6.03 6.41 10.37
CA LEU A 40 4.76 6.18 11.10
C LEU A 40 3.61 6.96 10.48
N LEU A 41 3.84 8.21 10.11
CA LEU A 41 2.85 9.06 9.44
C LEU A 41 2.44 8.47 8.09
N SER A 42 3.41 8.21 7.22
CA SER A 42 3.18 7.68 5.87
C SER A 42 2.46 6.34 5.90
N ARG A 43 2.91 5.45 6.80
CA ARG A 43 2.36 4.09 6.90
C ARG A 43 0.94 4.10 7.48
N THR A 44 0.66 4.98 8.45
CA THR A 44 -0.69 5.16 8.99
C THR A 44 -1.66 5.62 7.92
N ILE A 45 -1.32 6.67 7.17
CA ILE A 45 -2.17 7.20 6.09
C ILE A 45 -2.35 6.14 4.99
N GLY A 46 -1.27 5.56 4.49
CA GLY A 46 -1.34 4.57 3.42
C GLY A 46 -2.09 3.28 3.79
N ALA A 47 -2.01 2.84 5.05
CA ALA A 47 -2.79 1.69 5.54
C ALA A 47 -4.28 2.05 5.68
N SER A 48 -4.58 3.23 6.21
CA SER A 48 -5.96 3.70 6.37
C SER A 48 -6.69 3.80 5.03
N PHE A 49 -6.03 4.33 3.99
CA PHE A 49 -6.63 4.47 2.66
C PHE A 49 -6.93 3.11 2.00
N ARG A 50 -6.05 2.12 2.20
CA ARG A 50 -6.32 0.75 1.72
C ARG A 50 -7.46 0.10 2.48
N LEU A 51 -7.52 0.28 3.80
CA LEU A 51 -8.61 -0.25 4.63
C LEU A 51 -9.94 0.44 4.34
N PHE A 52 -9.93 1.70 3.94
CA PHE A 52 -11.10 2.42 3.47
C PHE A 52 -11.79 1.69 2.30
N LEU A 53 -11.01 1.25 1.28
CA LEU A 53 -11.55 0.48 0.15
C LEU A 53 -12.27 -0.79 0.62
N VAL A 54 -11.66 -1.51 1.55
CA VAL A 54 -12.23 -2.76 2.05
C VAL A 54 -13.49 -2.53 2.87
N ALA A 55 -13.48 -1.51 3.74
CA ALA A 55 -14.67 -1.11 4.49
C ALA A 55 -15.79 -0.66 3.54
N GLY A 56 -15.45 0.02 2.41
CA GLY A 56 -16.38 0.40 1.35
C GLY A 56 -17.03 -0.81 0.69
N VAL A 57 -16.25 -1.83 0.32
CA VAL A 57 -16.81 -3.08 -0.24
C VAL A 57 -17.73 -3.78 0.75
N LEU A 58 -17.34 -3.88 2.03
CA LEU A 58 -18.22 -4.44 3.07
C LEU A 58 -19.48 -3.61 3.27
N GLN A 59 -19.38 -2.30 3.16
CA GLN A 59 -20.55 -1.40 3.21
C GLN A 59 -21.52 -1.74 2.08
N ILE A 60 -21.05 -1.81 0.83
CA ILE A 60 -21.88 -2.12 -0.33
C ILE A 60 -22.46 -3.54 -0.24
N ALA A 61 -21.64 -4.53 0.12
CA ALA A 61 -22.04 -5.93 0.10
C ALA A 61 -23.00 -6.32 1.23
N ILE A 62 -22.87 -5.72 2.42
CA ILE A 62 -23.55 -6.19 3.63
C ILE A 62 -24.29 -5.05 4.34
N PHE A 63 -23.61 -3.97 4.70
CA PHE A 63 -24.14 -2.99 5.65
C PHE A 63 -25.19 -2.06 5.05
N ASN A 64 -25.12 -1.77 3.74
CA ASN A 64 -26.18 -1.01 3.05
C ASN A 64 -27.51 -1.74 3.09
N GLN A 65 -27.51 -3.08 2.93
CA GLN A 65 -28.72 -3.89 2.99
C GLN A 65 -29.33 -3.93 4.41
N LEU A 66 -28.49 -3.73 5.43
CA LEU A 66 -28.92 -3.68 6.83
C LEU A 66 -29.25 -2.25 7.31
N GLY A 67 -29.10 -1.24 6.44
CA GLY A 67 -29.32 0.17 6.79
C GLY A 67 -28.32 0.71 7.82
N LEU A 68 -27.14 0.09 7.96
CA LEU A 68 -26.15 0.49 8.93
C LEU A 68 -25.15 1.49 8.35
N PRO A 69 -24.73 2.54 9.11
CA PRO A 69 -23.79 3.53 8.64
C PRO A 69 -22.37 2.96 8.50
N TYR A 70 -21.56 3.63 7.66
CA TYR A 70 -20.17 3.25 7.32
C TYR A 70 -19.27 2.99 8.52
N PHE A 71 -19.52 3.67 9.63
CA PHE A 71 -18.84 3.43 10.91
C PHE A 71 -18.77 1.95 11.28
N PHE A 72 -19.85 1.18 11.10
CA PHE A 72 -19.88 -0.24 11.45
C PHE A 72 -19.04 -1.09 10.51
N SER A 73 -18.94 -0.75 9.23
CA SER A 73 -18.05 -1.42 8.27
C SER A 73 -16.59 -1.25 8.66
N VAL A 74 -16.20 -0.02 9.02
CA VAL A 74 -14.83 0.27 9.48
C VAL A 74 -14.55 -0.45 10.81
N LEU A 75 -15.49 -0.41 11.75
CA LEU A 75 -15.33 -1.09 13.05
C LEU A 75 -15.14 -2.59 12.88
N LEU A 76 -15.99 -3.23 12.06
CA LEU A 76 -15.86 -4.66 11.78
C LEU A 76 -14.52 -4.99 11.12
N THR A 77 -14.10 -4.20 10.12
CA THR A 77 -12.82 -4.38 9.43
C THR A 77 -11.65 -4.36 10.42
N ILE A 78 -11.60 -3.35 11.30
CA ILE A 78 -10.53 -3.23 12.31
C ILE A 78 -10.58 -4.36 13.33
N LEU A 79 -11.77 -4.76 13.80
CA LEU A 79 -11.92 -5.87 14.75
C LEU A 79 -11.45 -7.20 14.15
N LEU A 80 -11.81 -7.49 12.91
CA LEU A 80 -11.39 -8.73 12.24
C LEU A 80 -9.87 -8.78 12.07
N ILE A 81 -9.23 -7.67 11.68
CA ILE A 81 -7.78 -7.55 11.60
C ILE A 81 -7.17 -7.79 12.98
N TRP A 82 -7.73 -7.17 14.02
CA TRP A 82 -7.21 -7.28 15.39
C TRP A 82 -7.25 -8.71 15.91
N ILE A 83 -8.35 -9.45 15.67
CA ILE A 83 -8.48 -10.87 16.06
C ILE A 83 -7.41 -11.72 15.39
N TYR A 84 -7.13 -11.45 14.11
CA TYR A 84 -6.18 -12.20 13.31
C TYR A 84 -4.72 -11.90 13.70
N THR A 85 -4.38 -10.62 13.89
CA THR A 85 -3.00 -10.17 14.18
C THR A 85 -2.54 -10.47 15.59
N PHE A 86 -3.46 -10.65 16.53
CA PHE A 86 -3.14 -10.81 17.96
C PHE A 86 -2.23 -12.00 18.28
N LYS A 87 -2.27 -13.06 17.48
CA LYS A 87 -1.48 -14.29 17.68
C LYS A 87 -0.40 -14.52 16.61
N GLY A 88 -0.37 -13.74 15.54
CA GLY A 88 0.54 -13.91 14.41
C GLY A 88 1.96 -13.40 14.69
N GLY A 89 2.98 -14.18 14.33
CA GLY A 89 4.38 -13.71 14.25
C GLY A 89 4.80 -13.52 12.80
N ILE A 90 5.95 -12.85 12.54
CA ILE A 90 6.45 -12.55 11.19
C ILE A 90 6.45 -13.77 10.25
N LYS A 91 6.78 -14.96 10.75
CA LYS A 91 6.76 -16.19 9.94
C LYS A 91 5.36 -16.57 9.47
N THR A 92 4.34 -16.38 10.32
CA THR A 92 2.94 -16.64 9.98
C THR A 92 2.47 -15.65 8.92
N ILE A 93 2.84 -14.37 9.06
CA ILE A 93 2.49 -13.30 8.11
C ILE A 93 3.00 -13.63 6.71
N VAL A 94 4.23 -14.08 6.54
CA VAL A 94 4.81 -14.42 5.23
C VAL A 94 4.00 -15.53 4.52
N TRP A 95 3.59 -16.57 5.25
CA TRP A 95 2.78 -17.65 4.68
C TRP A 95 1.36 -17.22 4.33
N THR A 96 0.74 -16.45 5.22
CA THR A 96 -0.60 -15.91 4.96
C THR A 96 -0.60 -14.92 3.82
N ASP A 97 0.40 -14.05 3.70
CA ASP A 97 0.57 -13.12 2.58
C ASP A 97 0.68 -13.86 1.23
N ALA A 98 1.45 -14.96 1.18
CA ALA A 98 1.57 -15.75 -0.03
C ALA A 98 0.21 -16.38 -0.45
N LEU A 99 -0.52 -16.95 0.51
CA LEU A 99 -1.84 -17.53 0.28
C LEU A 99 -2.87 -16.47 -0.14
N GLN A 100 -2.87 -15.33 0.52
CA GLN A 100 -3.75 -14.20 0.22
C GLN A 100 -3.47 -13.62 -1.18
N THR A 101 -2.20 -13.50 -1.57
CA THR A 101 -1.82 -13.09 -2.93
C THR A 101 -2.33 -14.07 -3.97
N LEU A 102 -2.24 -15.37 -3.69
CA LEU A 102 -2.78 -16.40 -4.58
C LEU A 102 -4.31 -16.27 -4.74
N PHE A 103 -5.05 -16.09 -3.64
CA PHE A 103 -6.51 -15.86 -3.70
C PHE A 103 -6.87 -14.60 -4.47
N MET A 104 -6.16 -13.50 -4.25
CA MET A 104 -6.39 -12.23 -4.95
C MET A 104 -6.16 -12.37 -6.46
N LEU A 105 -5.04 -12.97 -6.88
CA LEU A 105 -4.75 -13.18 -8.31
C LEU A 105 -5.74 -14.18 -8.94
N SER A 106 -6.15 -15.21 -8.20
CA SER A 106 -7.18 -16.15 -8.67
C SER A 106 -8.51 -15.44 -8.87
N ALA A 107 -8.92 -14.54 -7.98
CA ALA A 107 -10.13 -13.75 -8.13
C ALA A 107 -10.10 -12.90 -9.41
N VAL A 108 -8.98 -12.25 -9.72
CA VAL A 108 -8.80 -11.48 -10.95
C VAL A 108 -8.96 -12.37 -12.19
N ILE A 109 -8.25 -13.50 -12.24
CA ILE A 109 -8.29 -14.42 -13.39
C ILE A 109 -9.70 -14.98 -13.58
N ILE A 110 -10.36 -15.43 -12.52
CA ILE A 110 -11.72 -15.98 -12.58
C ILE A 110 -12.70 -14.90 -13.05
N THR A 111 -12.57 -13.66 -12.57
CA THR A 111 -13.44 -12.56 -13.03
C THR A 111 -13.25 -12.28 -14.51
N ILE A 112 -12.02 -12.27 -15.02
CA ILE A 112 -11.74 -12.12 -16.45
C ILE A 112 -12.46 -13.22 -17.26
N VAL A 113 -12.33 -14.49 -16.84
CA VAL A 113 -12.98 -15.62 -17.51
C VAL A 113 -14.50 -15.47 -17.50
N ILE A 114 -15.10 -15.09 -16.37
CA ILE A 114 -16.55 -14.91 -16.27
C ILE A 114 -17.04 -13.75 -17.13
N ILE A 115 -16.31 -12.63 -17.18
CA ILE A 115 -16.67 -11.51 -18.06
C ILE A 115 -16.63 -11.94 -19.53
N THR A 116 -15.57 -12.63 -19.96
CA THR A 116 -15.44 -13.09 -21.36
C THR A 116 -16.53 -14.07 -21.73
N ASP A 117 -16.91 -14.99 -20.83
CA ASP A 117 -18.02 -15.94 -21.02
C ASP A 117 -19.35 -15.20 -21.16
N LYS A 118 -19.64 -14.24 -20.28
CA LYS A 118 -20.86 -13.43 -20.33
C LYS A 118 -20.98 -12.56 -21.58
N MET A 119 -19.86 -12.08 -22.11
CA MET A 119 -19.81 -11.35 -23.38
C MET A 119 -19.86 -12.28 -24.60
N ASN A 120 -19.84 -13.60 -24.42
CA ASN A 120 -19.74 -14.61 -25.48
C ASN A 120 -18.51 -14.39 -26.40
N ILE A 121 -17.38 -14.04 -25.84
CA ILE A 121 -16.11 -13.82 -26.55
C ILE A 121 -15.01 -14.71 -25.99
N SER A 122 -14.04 -15.07 -26.82
CA SER A 122 -12.85 -15.78 -26.37
C SER A 122 -11.87 -14.85 -25.63
N LEU A 123 -10.97 -15.41 -24.82
CA LEU A 123 -9.87 -14.64 -24.20
C LEU A 123 -9.01 -13.89 -25.25
N TYR A 124 -8.83 -14.46 -26.42
CA TYR A 124 -8.09 -13.81 -27.50
C TYR A 124 -8.85 -12.58 -28.05
N GLU A 125 -10.15 -12.71 -28.26
CA GLU A 125 -11.01 -11.61 -28.71
C GLU A 125 -11.08 -10.49 -27.66
N SER A 126 -11.16 -10.86 -26.38
CA SER A 126 -11.16 -9.86 -25.28
C SER A 126 -9.85 -9.04 -25.25
N PHE A 127 -8.70 -9.69 -25.52
CA PHE A 127 -7.43 -8.98 -25.66
C PHE A 127 -7.44 -8.02 -26.83
N HIS A 128 -7.96 -8.44 -28.00
CA HIS A 128 -8.10 -7.57 -29.17
C HIS A 128 -9.08 -6.41 -28.93
N MET A 129 -10.17 -6.67 -28.24
CA MET A 129 -11.15 -5.64 -27.86
C MET A 129 -10.49 -4.57 -26.97
N VAL A 130 -9.78 -4.96 -25.91
CA VAL A 130 -9.05 -4.01 -25.06
C VAL A 130 -8.00 -3.26 -25.85
N LYS A 131 -7.21 -3.95 -26.70
CA LYS A 131 -6.16 -3.33 -27.53
C LYS A 131 -6.71 -2.26 -28.48
N ASN A 132 -7.90 -2.45 -29.02
CA ASN A 132 -8.54 -1.52 -29.96
C ASN A 132 -9.38 -0.45 -29.27
N SER A 133 -9.53 -0.50 -27.95
CA SER A 133 -10.25 0.50 -27.17
C SER A 133 -9.37 1.69 -26.79
N SER A 134 -10.02 2.78 -26.35
CA SER A 134 -9.33 3.95 -25.79
C SER A 134 -8.56 3.62 -24.50
N TYR A 135 -8.94 2.55 -23.80
CA TYR A 135 -8.29 2.09 -22.57
C TYR A 135 -6.90 1.47 -22.79
N SER A 136 -6.50 1.19 -24.03
CA SER A 136 -5.15 0.68 -24.37
C SER A 136 -4.09 1.77 -24.53
N ASN A 137 -4.46 3.04 -24.48
CA ASN A 137 -3.52 4.13 -24.59
C ASN A 137 -2.67 4.25 -23.33
N ILE A 138 -1.38 3.84 -23.43
CA ILE A 138 -0.44 3.83 -22.29
C ILE A 138 0.47 5.06 -22.31
N PHE A 139 0.79 5.58 -23.51
CA PHE A 139 1.78 6.63 -23.70
C PHE A 139 1.12 7.95 -24.05
N TYR A 140 1.15 8.89 -23.10
CA TYR A 140 0.71 10.27 -23.27
C TYR A 140 1.94 11.19 -23.20
N PHE A 141 2.19 11.96 -24.25
CA PHE A 141 3.37 12.83 -24.36
C PHE A 141 2.98 14.31 -24.35
N ASP A 142 2.07 14.70 -23.48
CA ASP A 142 1.75 16.11 -23.25
C ASP A 142 2.37 16.56 -21.92
N TRP A 143 3.48 17.29 -22.01
CA TRP A 143 4.18 17.81 -20.83
C TRP A 143 3.33 18.72 -19.94
N ARG A 144 2.26 19.30 -20.45
CA ARG A 144 1.34 20.13 -19.65
C ARG A 144 0.34 19.31 -18.87
N ALA A 145 0.04 18.14 -19.34
CA ALA A 145 -0.90 17.23 -18.69
C ALA A 145 -0.28 16.55 -17.45
N GLY A 146 -1.11 16.26 -16.45
CA GLY A 146 -0.70 15.52 -15.28
C GLY A 146 -0.36 14.05 -15.55
N ASN A 147 -0.91 13.48 -16.62
CA ASN A 147 -0.71 12.10 -17.04
C ASN A 147 0.42 11.91 -18.08
N ASP A 148 1.31 12.91 -18.27
CA ASP A 148 2.48 12.78 -19.14
C ASP A 148 3.35 11.59 -18.73
N PHE A 149 3.75 10.79 -19.72
CA PHE A 149 4.47 9.53 -19.51
C PHE A 149 5.78 9.73 -18.72
N PHE A 150 6.59 10.72 -19.05
CA PHE A 150 7.88 10.91 -18.37
C PHE A 150 7.69 11.39 -16.95
N LYS A 151 6.72 12.26 -16.69
CA LYS A 151 6.37 12.68 -15.32
C LYS A 151 5.95 11.50 -14.49
N GLN A 152 5.02 10.69 -14.98
CA GLN A 152 4.49 9.53 -14.27
C GLN A 152 5.57 8.45 -14.09
N PHE A 153 6.40 8.18 -15.08
CA PHE A 153 7.48 7.21 -15.00
C PHE A 153 8.54 7.60 -13.94
N ILE A 154 9.01 8.84 -13.98
CA ILE A 154 10.04 9.33 -13.04
C ILE A 154 9.46 9.40 -11.64
N SER A 155 8.27 9.98 -11.47
CA SER A 155 7.58 10.06 -10.17
C SER A 155 7.34 8.65 -9.61
N GLY A 156 6.82 7.74 -10.41
CA GLY A 156 6.58 6.35 -10.02
C GLY A 156 7.86 5.62 -9.61
N ALA A 157 8.99 5.88 -10.28
CA ALA A 157 10.27 5.31 -9.89
C ALA A 157 10.71 5.79 -8.50
N PHE A 158 10.58 7.07 -8.19
CA PHE A 158 10.88 7.61 -6.85
C PHE A 158 9.91 7.08 -5.80
N ILE A 159 8.61 7.03 -6.10
CA ILE A 159 7.59 6.45 -5.20
C ILE A 159 7.91 4.97 -4.91
N ALA A 160 8.27 4.17 -5.92
CA ALA A 160 8.64 2.78 -5.73
C ALA A 160 9.89 2.62 -4.83
N ILE A 161 10.90 3.48 -4.99
CA ILE A 161 12.10 3.49 -4.13
C ILE A 161 11.70 3.77 -2.68
N VAL A 162 10.89 4.79 -2.42
CA VAL A 162 10.56 5.20 -1.05
C VAL A 162 9.57 4.25 -0.38
N MET A 163 8.49 3.89 -1.05
CA MET A 163 7.44 3.00 -0.49
C MET A 163 7.90 1.55 -0.35
N THR A 164 9.00 1.15 -0.97
CA THR A 164 9.57 -0.20 -0.81
C THR A 164 10.89 -0.16 -0.07
N GLY A 165 11.82 0.70 -0.50
CA GLY A 165 13.18 0.70 0.00
C GLY A 165 13.41 1.47 1.29
N LEU A 166 12.59 2.50 1.56
CA LEU A 166 12.65 3.31 2.78
C LEU A 166 11.46 3.06 3.72
N ASP A 167 10.69 2.02 3.44
CA ASP A 167 9.58 1.55 4.28
C ASP A 167 10.03 0.39 5.17
N GLN A 168 9.91 0.56 6.48
CA GLN A 168 10.35 -0.44 7.47
C GLN A 168 9.61 -1.77 7.32
N ASP A 169 8.32 -1.76 6.97
CA ASP A 169 7.54 -2.98 6.82
C ASP A 169 8.06 -3.85 5.66
N MET A 170 8.31 -3.22 4.51
CA MET A 170 8.82 -3.91 3.33
C MET A 170 10.26 -4.37 3.54
N MET A 171 11.10 -3.54 4.15
CA MET A 171 12.50 -3.89 4.40
C MET A 171 12.66 -4.92 5.51
N GLN A 172 11.85 -4.90 6.55
CA GLN A 172 11.90 -5.90 7.60
C GLN A 172 11.71 -7.32 7.06
N LYS A 173 10.81 -7.51 6.08
CA LYS A 173 10.63 -8.81 5.40
C LYS A 173 11.87 -9.21 4.60
N ASN A 174 12.49 -8.28 3.88
CA ASN A 174 13.71 -8.52 3.12
C ASN A 174 14.92 -8.83 4.02
N LEU A 175 15.01 -8.18 5.20
CA LEU A 175 16.08 -8.40 6.17
C LEU A 175 15.96 -9.74 6.91
N THR A 176 14.84 -10.48 6.78
CA THR A 176 14.73 -11.86 7.27
C THR A 176 15.35 -12.90 6.33
N CYS A 177 15.77 -12.52 5.12
CA CYS A 177 16.50 -13.41 4.22
C CYS A 177 17.87 -13.79 4.82
N ARG A 178 18.36 -14.98 4.47
CA ARG A 178 19.59 -15.54 5.05
C ARG A 178 20.84 -14.69 4.78
N ASN A 179 20.88 -14.05 3.62
CA ASN A 179 22.02 -13.26 3.17
C ASN A 179 21.56 -12.19 2.16
N LEU A 180 22.44 -11.26 1.85
CA LEU A 180 22.19 -10.18 0.90
C LEU A 180 21.80 -10.68 -0.50
N GLY A 181 22.45 -11.76 -0.97
CA GLY A 181 22.16 -12.32 -2.30
C GLY A 181 20.73 -12.84 -2.42
N ASP A 182 20.22 -13.49 -1.38
CA ASP A 182 18.83 -13.98 -1.33
C ASP A 182 17.84 -12.81 -1.26
N ALA A 183 18.15 -11.77 -0.48
CA ALA A 183 17.32 -10.56 -0.44
C ALA A 183 17.27 -9.83 -1.80
N GLN A 184 18.39 -9.75 -2.50
CA GLN A 184 18.45 -9.17 -3.85
C GLN A 184 17.64 -9.97 -4.87
N LYS A 185 17.71 -11.31 -4.81
CA LYS A 185 16.86 -12.19 -5.65
C LYS A 185 15.39 -12.02 -5.33
N ASN A 186 15.04 -11.90 -4.04
CA ASN A 186 13.67 -11.66 -3.61
C ASN A 186 13.10 -10.36 -4.21
N ILE A 187 13.85 -9.26 -4.15
CA ILE A 187 13.43 -7.98 -4.78
C ILE A 187 13.29 -8.12 -6.30
N PHE A 188 14.19 -8.84 -6.96
CA PHE A 188 14.10 -9.06 -8.40
C PHE A 188 12.80 -9.79 -8.78
N TRP A 189 12.52 -10.94 -8.14
CA TRP A 189 11.31 -11.70 -8.41
C TRP A 189 10.04 -10.95 -8.00
N PHE A 190 10.09 -10.20 -6.90
CA PHE A 190 9.00 -9.31 -6.50
C PHE A 190 8.68 -8.31 -7.63
N CYS A 191 9.66 -7.65 -8.22
CA CYS A 191 9.45 -6.72 -9.33
C CYS A 191 8.84 -7.40 -10.57
N VAL A 192 9.32 -8.61 -10.93
CA VAL A 192 8.77 -9.36 -12.08
C VAL A 192 7.30 -9.72 -11.85
N ILE A 193 6.98 -10.29 -10.68
CA ILE A 193 5.61 -10.65 -10.31
C ILE A 193 4.71 -9.43 -10.24
N LEU A 194 5.22 -8.31 -9.69
CA LEU A 194 4.48 -7.05 -9.60
C LEU A 194 4.07 -6.51 -10.97
N VAL A 195 4.97 -6.57 -11.97
CA VAL A 195 4.66 -6.14 -13.35
C VAL A 195 3.54 -7.01 -13.94
N ILE A 196 3.66 -8.33 -13.81
CA ILE A 196 2.63 -9.27 -14.30
C ILE A 196 1.29 -9.04 -13.62
N ALA A 197 1.29 -8.87 -12.30
CA ALA A 197 0.06 -8.59 -11.54
C ALA A 197 -0.58 -7.27 -11.98
N ASN A 198 0.21 -6.19 -12.12
CA ASN A 198 -0.32 -4.91 -12.59
C ASN A 198 -0.94 -5.01 -13.99
N LEU A 199 -0.30 -5.74 -14.92
CA LEU A 199 -0.88 -5.95 -16.26
C LEU A 199 -2.20 -6.70 -16.21
N LEU A 200 -2.34 -7.71 -15.33
CA LEU A 200 -3.60 -8.44 -15.14
C LEU A 200 -4.70 -7.53 -14.56
N PHE A 201 -4.38 -6.70 -13.57
CA PHE A 201 -5.35 -5.75 -12.99
C PHE A 201 -5.76 -4.66 -13.97
N LEU A 202 -4.82 -4.12 -14.76
CA LEU A 202 -5.13 -3.13 -15.80
C LEU A 202 -6.01 -3.73 -16.90
N PHE A 203 -5.72 -4.95 -17.32
CA PHE A 203 -6.55 -5.68 -18.28
C PHE A 203 -7.95 -5.91 -17.75
N LEU A 204 -8.07 -6.38 -16.49
CA LEU A 204 -9.39 -6.51 -15.84
C LEU A 204 -10.11 -5.17 -15.78
N GLY A 205 -9.42 -4.08 -15.38
CA GLY A 205 -10.02 -2.75 -15.32
C GLY A 205 -10.63 -2.33 -16.67
N ALA A 206 -9.88 -2.48 -17.76
CA ALA A 206 -10.38 -2.20 -19.11
C ALA A 206 -11.59 -3.07 -19.47
N LEU A 207 -11.55 -4.37 -19.15
CA LEU A 207 -12.68 -5.29 -19.40
C LEU A 207 -13.93 -4.92 -18.59
N LEU A 208 -13.79 -4.45 -17.36
CA LEU A 208 -14.92 -4.02 -16.53
C LEU A 208 -15.65 -2.83 -17.18
N TYR A 209 -14.91 -1.85 -17.72
CA TYR A 209 -15.53 -0.73 -18.45
C TYR A 209 -16.22 -1.20 -19.73
N LEU A 210 -15.55 -2.01 -20.56
CA LEU A 210 -16.12 -2.55 -21.80
C LEU A 210 -17.35 -3.43 -21.53
N TYR A 211 -17.33 -4.22 -20.46
CA TYR A 211 -18.47 -5.01 -20.03
C TYR A 211 -19.62 -4.11 -19.57
N SER A 212 -19.36 -3.08 -18.76
CA SER A 212 -20.38 -2.15 -18.30
C SER A 212 -21.08 -1.43 -19.47
N GLU A 213 -20.32 -1.06 -20.51
CA GLU A 213 -20.87 -0.49 -21.74
C GLU A 213 -21.76 -1.52 -22.47
N SER A 214 -21.35 -2.78 -22.56
CA SER A 214 -22.11 -3.83 -23.27
C SER A 214 -23.45 -4.17 -22.63
N VAL A 215 -23.57 -4.03 -21.30
CA VAL A 215 -24.81 -4.29 -20.55
C VAL A 215 -25.57 -3.01 -20.19
N ASN A 216 -25.15 -1.86 -20.70
CA ASN A 216 -25.70 -0.53 -20.37
C ASN A 216 -25.73 -0.25 -18.86
N PHE A 217 -24.73 -0.72 -18.11
CA PHE A 217 -24.60 -0.49 -16.69
C PHE A 217 -24.22 0.97 -16.41
N GLN A 218 -25.01 1.64 -15.55
CA GLN A 218 -24.71 3.01 -15.18
C GLN A 218 -23.43 3.08 -14.34
N LEU A 219 -22.42 3.81 -14.84
CA LEU A 219 -21.17 3.97 -14.13
C LEU A 219 -21.37 4.69 -12.79
N PRO A 220 -20.78 4.21 -11.70
CA PRO A 220 -20.84 4.87 -10.41
C PRO A 220 -20.06 6.18 -10.40
N THR A 221 -20.39 7.06 -9.44
CA THR A 221 -19.69 8.34 -9.27
C THR A 221 -18.22 8.13 -8.90
N SER A 222 -17.93 7.15 -8.04
CA SER A 222 -16.58 6.73 -7.71
C SER A 222 -16.13 5.57 -8.60
N THR A 223 -15.01 5.71 -9.27
CA THR A 223 -14.42 4.62 -10.09
C THR A 223 -14.04 3.40 -9.26
N ASP A 224 -13.76 3.58 -7.97
CA ASP A 224 -13.41 2.49 -7.06
C ASP A 224 -14.60 1.55 -6.78
N ASP A 225 -15.83 2.00 -7.01
CA ASP A 225 -17.05 1.21 -6.80
C ASP A 225 -17.46 0.36 -8.01
N LEU A 226 -16.85 0.58 -9.19
CA LEU A 226 -17.24 -0.12 -10.42
C LEU A 226 -17.11 -1.64 -10.30
N TYR A 227 -15.93 -2.11 -9.90
CA TYR A 227 -15.70 -3.56 -9.76
C TYR A 227 -16.57 -4.18 -8.65
N PRO A 228 -16.67 -3.62 -7.44
CA PRO A 228 -17.60 -4.09 -6.42
C PRO A 228 -19.03 -4.23 -6.92
N LEU A 229 -19.57 -3.19 -7.55
CA LEU A 229 -20.95 -3.18 -8.01
C LEU A 229 -21.21 -4.21 -9.12
N LEU A 230 -20.32 -4.30 -10.11
CA LEU A 230 -20.43 -5.33 -11.16
C LEU A 230 -20.28 -6.75 -10.59
N ALA A 231 -19.31 -6.96 -9.70
CA ALA A 231 -19.11 -8.27 -9.10
C ALA A 231 -20.31 -8.75 -8.28
N LEU A 232 -20.96 -7.83 -7.55
CA LEU A 232 -22.07 -8.16 -6.67
C LEU A 232 -23.42 -8.28 -7.39
N ASN A 233 -23.64 -7.48 -8.44
CA ASN A 233 -24.96 -7.37 -9.07
C ASN A 233 -25.04 -8.06 -10.43
N GLU A 234 -23.97 -8.01 -11.25
CA GLU A 234 -24.02 -8.40 -12.66
C GLU A 234 -23.30 -9.72 -12.96
N LEU A 235 -22.16 -10.01 -12.29
CA LEU A 235 -21.30 -11.13 -12.65
C LEU A 235 -21.73 -12.47 -12.03
N GLY A 236 -22.76 -12.46 -11.17
CA GLY A 236 -23.35 -13.64 -10.55
C GLY A 236 -22.71 -14.06 -9.23
N PHE A 237 -23.37 -14.99 -8.53
CA PHE A 237 -23.05 -15.37 -7.16
C PHE A 237 -21.61 -15.84 -6.96
N LEU A 238 -21.09 -16.68 -7.88
CA LEU A 238 -19.73 -17.19 -7.78
C LEU A 238 -18.69 -16.05 -7.80
N THR A 239 -18.85 -15.10 -8.71
CA THR A 239 -17.95 -13.92 -8.80
C THR A 239 -18.05 -13.07 -7.55
N SER A 240 -19.26 -12.84 -7.03
CA SER A 240 -19.47 -12.08 -5.80
C SER A 240 -18.70 -12.69 -4.62
N VAL A 241 -18.81 -14.00 -4.42
CA VAL A 241 -18.11 -14.72 -3.34
C VAL A 241 -16.60 -14.63 -3.50
N ILE A 242 -16.09 -14.93 -4.70
CA ILE A 242 -14.65 -14.94 -4.97
C ILE A 242 -14.07 -13.52 -4.85
N PHE A 243 -14.80 -12.51 -5.32
CA PHE A 243 -14.42 -11.11 -5.20
C PHE A 243 -14.33 -10.68 -3.73
N ILE A 244 -15.35 -10.96 -2.92
CA ILE A 244 -15.36 -10.63 -1.49
C ILE A 244 -14.19 -11.32 -0.78
N LEU A 245 -13.97 -12.61 -1.02
CA LEU A 245 -12.85 -13.35 -0.44
C LEU A 245 -11.50 -12.79 -0.88
N GLY A 246 -11.35 -12.42 -2.15
CA GLY A 246 -10.14 -11.79 -2.69
C GLY A 246 -9.82 -10.45 -2.02
N ILE A 247 -10.84 -9.58 -1.87
CA ILE A 247 -10.68 -8.29 -1.20
C ILE A 247 -10.37 -8.44 0.29
N ILE A 248 -11.10 -9.32 0.99
CA ILE A 248 -10.82 -9.61 2.40
C ILE A 248 -9.38 -10.10 2.56
N ALA A 249 -8.94 -11.03 1.70
CA ALA A 249 -7.58 -11.53 1.72
C ALA A 249 -6.55 -10.40 1.50
N ALA A 250 -6.74 -9.56 0.48
CA ALA A 250 -5.85 -8.44 0.19
C ALA A 250 -5.78 -7.42 1.35
N ALA A 251 -6.93 -7.17 1.99
CA ALA A 251 -7.03 -6.28 3.14
C ALA A 251 -6.24 -6.77 4.33
N TYR A 252 -6.43 -8.03 4.68
CA TYR A 252 -5.77 -8.61 5.86
C TYR A 252 -4.26 -8.63 5.72
N SER A 253 -3.74 -9.01 4.55
CA SER A 253 -2.31 -8.95 4.26
C SER A 253 -1.72 -7.55 4.48
N SER A 254 -2.38 -6.54 3.92
CA SER A 254 -1.91 -5.15 4.01
C SER A 254 -2.00 -4.59 5.43
N ALA A 255 -3.08 -4.89 6.14
CA ALA A 255 -3.37 -4.31 7.45
C ALA A 255 -2.58 -4.95 8.58
N ASP A 256 -2.43 -6.28 8.58
CA ASP A 256 -1.63 -7.03 9.54
C ASP A 256 -0.18 -6.53 9.52
N SER A 257 0.39 -6.49 8.34
CA SER A 257 1.73 -5.98 8.10
C SER A 257 1.90 -4.54 8.58
N ALA A 258 0.93 -3.66 8.26
CA ALA A 258 0.97 -2.26 8.68
C ALA A 258 0.87 -2.09 10.20
N LEU A 259 -0.10 -2.72 10.85
CA LEU A 259 -0.24 -2.64 12.32
C LEU A 259 0.97 -3.21 13.05
N THR A 260 1.54 -4.31 12.55
CA THR A 260 2.72 -4.92 13.14
C THR A 260 3.94 -4.02 12.99
N SER A 261 4.16 -3.43 11.81
CA SER A 261 5.31 -2.54 11.58
C SER A 261 5.18 -1.22 12.32
N LEU A 262 3.99 -0.60 12.37
CA LEU A 262 3.69 0.61 13.15
C LEU A 262 3.93 0.36 14.65
N THR A 263 3.41 -0.75 15.18
CA THR A 263 3.59 -1.13 16.58
C THR A 263 5.06 -1.37 16.90
N THR A 264 5.78 -2.09 16.04
CA THR A 264 7.18 -2.45 16.25
C THR A 264 8.07 -1.22 16.18
N SER A 265 7.93 -0.41 15.13
CA SER A 265 8.71 0.82 14.96
C SER A 265 8.46 1.79 16.13
N PHE A 266 7.21 2.04 16.51
CA PHE A 266 6.94 2.93 17.64
C PHE A 266 7.53 2.40 18.95
N CYS A 267 7.41 1.11 19.21
CA CYS A 267 7.98 0.48 20.40
C CYS A 267 9.52 0.54 20.44
N ILE A 268 10.19 0.35 19.30
CA ILE A 268 11.65 0.39 19.20
C ILE A 268 12.13 1.84 19.13
N ASP A 269 11.61 2.59 18.17
CA ASP A 269 12.17 3.88 17.79
C ASP A 269 11.77 5.01 18.74
N PHE A 270 10.65 4.90 19.51
CA PHE A 270 10.20 5.94 20.42
C PHE A 270 10.13 5.53 21.90
N LEU A 271 9.79 4.26 22.19
CA LEU A 271 9.57 3.83 23.57
C LEU A 271 10.75 3.08 24.18
N ASP A 272 11.81 2.77 23.43
CA ASP A 272 12.95 1.96 23.90
C ASP A 272 12.48 0.67 24.61
N ILE A 273 11.60 -0.09 23.96
CA ILE A 273 10.89 -1.23 24.59
C ILE A 273 11.83 -2.25 25.22
N GLN A 274 13.09 -2.30 24.75
CA GLN A 274 14.10 -3.21 25.29
C GLN A 274 14.43 -2.93 26.77
N LYS A 275 14.32 -1.65 27.17
CA LYS A 275 14.56 -1.19 28.56
C LYS A 275 13.34 -1.27 29.47
N ARG A 276 12.15 -1.66 28.93
CA ARG A 276 10.91 -1.70 29.71
C ARG A 276 10.66 -3.06 30.34
N ASN A 277 10.15 -3.07 31.60
CA ASN A 277 9.88 -4.29 32.35
C ASN A 277 8.69 -5.08 31.78
N ASN A 278 7.65 -4.42 31.27
CA ASN A 278 6.43 -5.07 30.78
C ASN A 278 6.26 -4.90 29.26
N LYS A 279 7.14 -5.54 28.50
CA LYS A 279 7.21 -5.45 27.02
C LYS A 279 5.89 -5.84 26.36
N ARG A 280 5.23 -6.91 26.83
CA ARG A 280 3.98 -7.42 26.23
C ARG A 280 2.82 -6.42 26.38
N LYS A 281 2.65 -5.86 27.58
CA LYS A 281 1.59 -4.87 27.85
C LYS A 281 1.82 -3.59 27.03
N THR A 282 3.07 -3.11 26.96
CA THR A 282 3.42 -1.93 26.17
C THR A 282 3.10 -2.15 24.69
N ARG A 283 3.48 -3.28 24.10
CA ARG A 283 3.16 -3.61 22.71
C ARG A 283 1.66 -3.65 22.45
N LEU A 284 0.90 -4.27 23.36
CA LEU A 284 -0.56 -4.34 23.25
C LEU A 284 -1.20 -2.95 23.26
N LEU A 285 -0.79 -2.07 24.19
CA LEU A 285 -1.32 -0.71 24.26
C LEU A 285 -1.00 0.11 23.00
N VAL A 286 0.21 0.00 22.48
CA VAL A 286 0.62 0.65 21.22
C VAL A 286 -0.18 0.11 20.04
N HIS A 287 -0.38 -1.20 19.98
CA HIS A 287 -1.17 -1.84 18.92
C HIS A 287 -2.63 -1.36 18.92
N ILE A 288 -3.26 -1.29 20.10
CA ILE A 288 -4.60 -0.73 20.25
C ILE A 288 -4.62 0.75 19.85
N GLY A 289 -3.63 1.53 20.27
CA GLY A 289 -3.51 2.94 19.90
C GLY A 289 -3.46 3.16 18.39
N PHE A 290 -2.65 2.39 17.66
CA PHE A 290 -2.62 2.47 16.20
C PHE A 290 -3.90 1.97 15.55
N SER A 291 -4.56 0.94 16.10
CA SER A 291 -5.86 0.49 15.58
C SER A 291 -6.92 1.60 15.68
N ILE A 292 -6.97 2.31 16.80
CA ILE A 292 -7.86 3.46 17.00
C ILE A 292 -7.48 4.61 16.04
N LEU A 293 -6.19 4.88 15.88
CA LEU A 293 -5.72 5.90 14.96
C LEU A 293 -6.11 5.61 13.52
N LEU A 294 -5.90 4.36 13.05
CA LEU A 294 -6.35 3.92 11.72
C LEU A 294 -7.86 4.09 11.56
N PHE A 295 -8.64 3.68 12.55
CA PHE A 295 -10.09 3.84 12.55
C PHE A 295 -10.51 5.31 12.35
N ILE A 296 -9.92 6.22 13.13
CA ILE A 296 -10.21 7.65 13.03
C ILE A 296 -9.81 8.21 11.66
N VAL A 297 -8.62 7.85 11.16
CA VAL A 297 -8.13 8.32 9.85
C VAL A 297 -9.02 7.81 8.71
N ILE A 298 -9.52 6.58 8.77
CA ILE A 298 -10.46 6.05 7.77
C ILE A 298 -11.76 6.85 7.76
N LEU A 299 -12.33 7.16 8.93
CA LEU A 299 -13.55 7.94 9.02
C LEU A 299 -13.36 9.36 8.50
N ILE A 300 -12.25 10.03 8.86
CA ILE A 300 -11.92 11.36 8.34
C ILE A 300 -11.76 11.30 6.81
N PHE A 301 -11.06 10.29 6.30
CA PHE A 301 -10.84 10.13 4.87
C PHE A 301 -12.15 9.92 4.10
N ASN A 302 -13.11 9.20 4.67
CA ASN A 302 -14.45 9.03 4.09
C ASN A 302 -15.18 10.36 3.85
N GLU A 303 -14.97 11.33 4.74
CA GLU A 303 -15.65 12.63 4.64
C GLU A 303 -14.97 13.61 3.66
N ILE A 304 -13.67 13.45 3.41
CA ILE A 304 -12.88 14.42 2.64
C ILE A 304 -12.45 13.91 1.26
N ASN A 305 -12.59 12.59 0.99
CA ASN A 305 -12.08 12.02 -0.25
C ASN A 305 -13.06 12.22 -1.40
N ASP A 306 -12.59 12.88 -2.45
CA ASP A 306 -13.29 13.15 -3.71
C ASP A 306 -12.58 12.57 -4.95
N GLU A 307 -11.43 11.91 -4.74
CA GLU A 307 -10.61 11.30 -5.79
C GLU A 307 -10.60 9.76 -5.65
N SER A 308 -10.08 9.07 -6.66
CA SER A 308 -9.78 7.64 -6.53
C SER A 308 -8.74 7.41 -5.43
N VAL A 309 -8.91 6.34 -4.66
CA VAL A 309 -8.06 6.05 -3.50
C VAL A 309 -6.61 5.85 -3.90
N ILE A 310 -6.33 5.30 -5.09
CA ILE A 310 -4.95 5.14 -5.57
C ILE A 310 -4.24 6.49 -5.76
N ASN A 311 -4.94 7.49 -6.30
CA ASN A 311 -4.40 8.84 -6.46
C ASN A 311 -4.13 9.49 -5.10
N SER A 312 -5.06 9.36 -4.16
CA SER A 312 -4.91 9.86 -2.79
C SER A 312 -3.72 9.21 -2.08
N ILE A 313 -3.50 7.90 -2.26
CA ILE A 313 -2.32 7.19 -1.72
C ILE A 313 -1.02 7.77 -2.29
N PHE A 314 -0.91 7.94 -3.61
CA PHE A 314 0.30 8.46 -4.23
C PHE A 314 0.56 9.92 -3.87
N LYS A 315 -0.48 10.74 -3.79
CA LYS A 315 -0.41 12.14 -3.35
C LYS A 315 0.09 12.23 -1.90
N ALA A 316 -0.50 11.46 -0.99
CA ALA A 316 -0.07 11.39 0.40
C ALA A 316 1.37 10.86 0.53
N ALA A 317 1.72 9.82 -0.25
CA ALA A 317 3.08 9.28 -0.28
C ALA A 317 4.10 10.33 -0.76
N GLY A 318 3.79 11.11 -1.80
CA GLY A 318 4.67 12.18 -2.28
C GLY A 318 5.05 13.17 -1.19
N TYR A 319 4.07 13.60 -0.39
CA TYR A 319 4.33 14.54 0.70
C TYR A 319 5.00 13.91 1.93
N THR A 320 4.63 12.70 2.29
CA THR A 320 5.07 12.09 3.55
C THR A 320 6.39 11.33 3.43
N TYR A 321 6.69 10.73 2.28
CA TYR A 321 7.97 10.07 2.04
C TYR A 321 9.06 11.00 1.47
N GLY A 322 8.71 12.19 0.99
CA GLY A 322 9.68 13.17 0.48
C GLY A 322 10.83 13.45 1.45
N PRO A 323 10.55 13.80 2.72
CA PRO A 323 11.57 14.01 3.74
C PRO A 323 12.47 12.79 3.96
N LEU A 324 11.92 11.57 3.95
CA LEU A 324 12.70 10.33 4.06
C LEU A 324 13.65 10.16 2.87
N LEU A 325 13.14 10.36 1.66
CA LEU A 325 13.96 10.30 0.44
C LEU A 325 15.12 11.30 0.51
N GLY A 326 14.83 12.53 0.93
CA GLY A 326 15.84 13.57 1.10
C GLY A 326 16.92 13.18 2.09
N LEU A 327 16.55 12.72 3.29
CA LEU A 327 17.50 12.30 4.33
C LEU A 327 18.38 11.14 3.88
N PHE A 328 17.78 10.08 3.33
CA PHE A 328 18.54 8.91 2.88
C PHE A 328 19.43 9.25 1.69
N SER A 329 18.92 9.97 0.70
CA SER A 329 19.71 10.37 -0.47
C SER A 329 20.89 11.24 -0.07
N PHE A 330 20.66 12.25 0.78
CA PHE A 330 21.74 13.11 1.27
C PHE A 330 22.77 12.31 2.07
N GLY A 331 22.31 11.37 2.91
CA GLY A 331 23.21 10.52 3.71
C GLY A 331 24.07 9.57 2.89
N ILE A 332 23.49 9.00 1.82
CA ILE A 332 24.16 8.01 0.96
C ILE A 332 25.12 8.70 -0.03
N PHE A 333 24.65 9.77 -0.69
CA PHE A 333 25.37 10.38 -1.80
C PHE A 333 26.32 11.53 -1.40
N THR A 334 26.28 11.98 -0.14
CA THR A 334 27.16 13.06 0.34
C THR A 334 27.95 12.63 1.59
N LYS A 335 29.07 13.33 1.86
CA LYS A 335 29.86 13.19 3.08
C LYS A 335 29.68 14.39 4.03
N TYR A 336 28.83 15.33 3.70
CA TYR A 336 28.62 16.55 4.49
C TYR A 336 27.98 16.23 5.84
N LYS A 337 28.41 16.98 6.86
CA LYS A 337 27.78 16.98 8.19
C LYS A 337 26.63 17.99 8.19
N ILE A 338 25.56 17.66 8.88
CA ILE A 338 24.40 18.53 9.04
C ILE A 338 24.25 18.93 10.51
N LYS A 339 23.52 20.02 10.76
CA LYS A 339 23.12 20.42 12.12
C LYS A 339 21.87 19.63 12.51
N ASP A 340 22.07 18.44 13.09
CA ASP A 340 21.03 17.44 13.38
C ASP A 340 19.77 18.03 14.06
N LYS A 341 19.93 18.99 14.99
CA LYS A 341 18.82 19.64 15.72
C LYS A 341 17.77 20.31 14.81
N PHE A 342 18.14 20.74 13.61
CA PHE A 342 17.23 21.42 12.69
C PHE A 342 16.55 20.48 11.69
N VAL A 343 16.98 19.23 11.60
CA VAL A 343 16.49 18.27 10.60
C VAL A 343 14.98 18.08 10.69
N PHE A 344 14.46 17.92 11.90
CA PHE A 344 13.03 17.72 12.09
C PHE A 344 12.20 18.88 11.53
N PHE A 345 12.63 20.12 11.74
CA PHE A 345 11.98 21.33 11.19
C PHE A 345 12.06 21.36 9.66
N VAL A 346 13.22 21.05 9.09
CA VAL A 346 13.39 20.98 7.63
C VAL A 346 12.46 19.95 7.02
N CYS A 347 12.37 18.77 7.65
CA CYS A 347 11.47 17.69 7.22
C CYS A 347 9.99 18.06 7.32
N LEU A 348 9.58 18.88 8.31
CA LEU A 348 8.20 19.38 8.41
C LEU A 348 7.88 20.46 7.37
N ILE A 349 8.83 21.32 7.06
CA ILE A 349 8.64 22.40 6.09
C ILE A 349 8.66 21.88 4.66
N SER A 350 9.42 20.82 4.37
CA SER A 350 9.56 20.26 3.02
C SER A 350 8.22 19.88 2.34
N PRO A 351 7.29 19.16 2.99
CA PRO A 351 5.97 18.88 2.40
C PRO A 351 5.13 20.14 2.17
N LEU A 352 5.24 21.14 3.06
CA LEU A 352 4.54 22.42 2.91
C LEU A 352 5.02 23.19 1.68
N ILE A 353 6.35 23.25 1.47
CA ILE A 353 6.92 23.86 0.27
C ILE A 353 6.47 23.11 -0.98
N SER A 354 6.49 21.76 -0.96
CA SER A 354 6.04 20.95 -2.08
C SER A 354 4.55 21.14 -2.40
N TYR A 355 3.73 21.49 -1.41
CA TYR A 355 2.32 21.76 -1.62
C TYR A 355 2.07 23.14 -2.25
N LEU A 356 2.95 24.12 -2.00
CA LEU A 356 2.83 25.49 -2.50
C LEU A 356 3.39 25.67 -3.92
N ILE A 357 4.21 24.74 -4.40
CA ILE A 357 4.76 24.71 -5.78
C ILE A 357 3.84 23.92 -6.71
#